data_5609287b460358bd18401897ae65c9c1
#
_entry.id   5609287b460358bd18401897ae65c9c1
#
_cell.length_a   1.000
_cell.length_b   1.000
_cell.length_c   1.000
_cell.angle_alpha   90.00
_cell.angle_beta   90.00
_cell.angle_gamma   90.00
#
_symmetry.space_group_name_H-M   'P 1'
#
loop_
_entity.id
_entity.type
_entity.pdbx_description
1 polymer ?
#
loop_
_entity_poly.entity_id
_entity_poly.type
_entity_poly.pdbx_seq_one_letter_code
_entity_poly.pdbx_strand_id
1 'polypeptide(L)'
;MKFGIFYEHQLPRPWHDGDELRLFQEALDQVELADKLGIDFAWEVEHHFLEEYSHSSAPEVFLAACSQRTKNIRLGHGIVLMPPGYNHPARVAERIATLDLVSRGRVEFGTGESASIMELGGYRVTTDPAERRKQWTECVEQCLNMLAMDPYPGFKGQYFEMPCRNLVPKPVQRPHPPVWVACSNRDTIKMAARNGIGALTFAFVDPLEAKQWVDDYYRIFKEECVPIGHTVNPNVAMVTGFSVHPDADEARRRGADGFRFFRYALAHHYIFGEHKPGRTEIWANFERARHALPTTGASDGIGTPDELRHNLRAFEEAGVDQTVFIQQGGRNQHCHICEALELFGREVMPEFKARAAEREARKLAELAPYIEKAMARKGKLAPLADADIPVYVALGRKITEDGSGTERQKANAKLWEKAAQATLNDPLRHGKSEQST
;
A
#
# COMPACT_ATOMS: atom_id res chain seq x y z
N MET A 1 1.29 -20.93 1.57
CA MET A 1 1.48 -19.56 2.08
C MET A 1 2.25 -18.74 1.06
N LYS A 2 1.99 -17.42 0.95
CA LYS A 2 2.70 -16.49 0.06
C LYS A 2 3.77 -15.73 0.83
N PHE A 3 4.76 -15.16 0.12
CA PHE A 3 5.86 -14.44 0.74
C PHE A 3 6.05 -13.06 0.10
N GLY A 4 6.43 -12.09 0.94
CA GLY A 4 6.74 -10.75 0.51
C GLY A 4 8.04 -10.23 1.11
N ILE A 5 8.59 -9.20 0.50
CA ILE A 5 9.67 -8.37 1.03
C ILE A 5 9.16 -6.96 1.26
N PHE A 6 9.73 -6.25 2.22
CA PHE A 6 9.22 -4.97 2.70
C PHE A 6 10.36 -3.97 2.91
N TYR A 7 10.15 -2.74 2.46
CA TYR A 7 11.13 -1.66 2.52
C TYR A 7 10.59 -0.43 3.22
N GLU A 8 11.38 0.05 4.19
CA GLU A 8 11.31 1.39 4.77
C GLU A 8 12.43 2.28 4.20
N HIS A 9 13.43 1.69 3.57
CA HIS A 9 14.69 2.37 3.23
C HIS A 9 15.33 3.01 4.46
N GLN A 10 15.64 2.18 5.49
CA GLN A 10 16.31 2.66 6.69
C GLN A 10 17.74 3.08 6.38
N LEU A 11 18.13 4.26 6.84
CA LEU A 11 19.49 4.78 6.69
C LEU A 11 19.96 5.39 8.01
N PRO A 12 20.60 4.60 8.89
CA PRO A 12 21.17 5.11 10.14
C PRO A 12 22.28 6.16 9.89
N ARG A 13 22.33 7.20 10.74
CA ARG A 13 23.41 8.19 10.72
C ARG A 13 24.76 7.57 11.15
N PRO A 14 25.94 8.15 10.77
CA PRO A 14 26.09 9.36 9.93
C PRO A 14 25.80 9.10 8.45
N TRP A 15 25.32 10.10 7.74
CA TRP A 15 25.07 10.05 6.31
C TRP A 15 26.22 10.65 5.52
N HIS A 16 26.59 10.04 4.39
CA HIS A 16 27.61 10.49 3.47
C HIS A 16 27.05 10.64 2.07
N ASP A 17 27.75 11.39 1.23
CA ASP A 17 27.38 11.56 -0.17
C ASP A 17 27.26 10.20 -0.86
N GLY A 18 26.14 9.96 -1.53
CA GLY A 18 25.85 8.73 -2.24
C GLY A 18 25.20 7.61 -1.42
N ASP A 19 25.03 7.75 -0.10
CA ASP A 19 24.42 6.72 0.74
C ASP A 19 22.95 6.46 0.36
N GLU A 20 22.16 7.53 0.15
CA GLU A 20 20.77 7.38 -0.30
C GLU A 20 20.69 6.77 -1.71
N LEU A 21 21.55 7.20 -2.64
CA LEU A 21 21.62 6.60 -3.97
C LEU A 21 21.88 5.09 -3.88
N ARG A 22 22.88 4.69 -3.10
CA ARG A 22 23.22 3.28 -2.90
C ARG A 22 22.05 2.51 -2.30
N LEU A 23 21.41 3.04 -1.25
CA LEU A 23 20.27 2.44 -0.57
C LEU A 23 19.15 2.08 -1.55
N PHE A 24 18.74 3.00 -2.40
CA PHE A 24 17.68 2.78 -3.40
C PHE A 24 18.13 1.83 -4.52
N GLN A 25 19.36 1.92 -5.02
CA GLN A 25 19.86 1.02 -6.06
C GLN A 25 19.96 -0.43 -5.55
N GLU A 26 20.47 -0.64 -4.32
CA GLU A 26 20.54 -1.94 -3.68
C GLU A 26 19.13 -2.54 -3.45
N ALA A 27 18.14 -1.72 -3.08
CA ALA A 27 16.75 -2.18 -2.96
C ALA A 27 16.16 -2.63 -4.31
N LEU A 28 16.40 -1.88 -5.38
CA LEU A 28 15.99 -2.29 -6.73
C LEU A 28 16.59 -3.63 -7.14
N ASP A 29 17.88 -3.86 -6.84
CA ASP A 29 18.58 -5.13 -7.12
C ASP A 29 17.97 -6.28 -6.29
N GLN A 30 17.65 -6.03 -5.03
CA GLN A 30 16.99 -7.01 -4.14
C GLN A 30 15.60 -7.39 -4.62
N VAL A 31 14.79 -6.41 -5.09
CA VAL A 31 13.44 -6.68 -5.64
C VAL A 31 13.53 -7.48 -6.95
N GLU A 32 14.51 -7.17 -7.80
CA GLU A 32 14.76 -7.93 -9.03
C GLU A 32 15.19 -9.38 -8.72
N LEU A 33 16.05 -9.57 -7.73
CA LEU A 33 16.44 -10.91 -7.24
C LEU A 33 15.24 -11.66 -6.68
N ALA A 34 14.41 -11.01 -5.86
CA ALA A 34 13.20 -11.60 -5.29
C ALA A 34 12.22 -12.09 -6.36
N ASP A 35 12.01 -11.30 -7.44
CA ASP A 35 11.21 -11.71 -8.59
C ASP A 35 11.76 -12.97 -9.27
N LYS A 36 13.09 -13.04 -9.49
CA LYS A 36 13.78 -14.19 -10.09
C LYS A 36 13.65 -15.45 -9.22
N LEU A 37 13.64 -15.28 -7.92
CA LEU A 37 13.48 -16.38 -6.95
C LEU A 37 12.02 -16.84 -6.79
N GLY A 38 11.04 -16.05 -7.26
CA GLY A 38 9.62 -16.37 -7.17
C GLY A 38 8.95 -15.92 -5.88
N ILE A 39 9.46 -14.90 -5.21
CA ILE A 39 8.77 -14.20 -4.12
C ILE A 39 7.55 -13.48 -4.69
N ASP A 40 6.43 -13.49 -3.94
CA ASP A 40 5.13 -13.05 -4.46
C ASP A 40 4.92 -11.55 -4.45
N PHE A 41 5.47 -10.83 -3.43
CA PHE A 41 5.18 -9.41 -3.21
C PHE A 41 6.44 -8.62 -2.82
N ALA A 42 6.50 -7.38 -3.30
CA ALA A 42 7.39 -6.34 -2.80
C ALA A 42 6.54 -5.18 -2.29
N TRP A 43 6.74 -4.79 -1.03
CA TRP A 43 6.00 -3.74 -0.35
C TRP A 43 6.89 -2.55 -0.07
N GLU A 44 6.38 -1.35 -0.34
CA GLU A 44 7.05 -0.07 -0.11
C GLU A 44 6.15 0.87 0.67
N VAL A 45 6.68 1.50 1.73
CA VAL A 45 5.92 2.43 2.57
C VAL A 45 5.83 3.84 1.99
N GLU A 46 4.91 4.65 2.53
CA GLU A 46 4.95 6.11 2.41
C GLU A 46 5.18 6.70 3.80
N HIS A 47 6.36 7.28 4.02
CA HIS A 47 6.71 7.99 5.24
C HIS A 47 7.39 9.32 4.93
N HIS A 48 7.16 10.31 5.80
CA HIS A 48 7.68 11.65 5.64
C HIS A 48 8.36 12.13 6.93
N PHE A 49 9.58 12.67 6.79
CA PHE A 49 10.32 13.27 7.90
C PHE A 49 10.76 12.31 9.02
N LEU A 50 10.65 11.01 8.83
CA LEU A 50 11.02 9.99 9.82
C LEU A 50 12.49 9.58 9.64
N GLU A 51 13.38 10.50 9.91
CA GLU A 51 14.84 10.38 9.73
C GLU A 51 15.40 9.09 10.35
N GLU A 52 16.35 8.44 9.67
CA GLU A 52 16.94 7.13 9.97
C GLU A 52 15.96 5.96 9.96
N TYR A 53 14.65 6.21 10.14
CA TYR A 53 13.64 5.17 10.08
C TYR A 53 13.16 4.91 8.66
N SER A 54 12.83 5.95 7.89
CA SER A 54 12.35 5.78 6.53
C SER A 54 12.75 6.93 5.61
N HIS A 55 13.39 6.58 4.47
CA HIS A 55 13.66 7.50 3.36
C HIS A 55 12.66 7.32 2.20
N SER A 56 11.57 6.58 2.41
CA SER A 56 10.55 6.28 1.41
C SER A 56 9.41 7.31 1.44
N SER A 57 9.55 8.38 0.68
CA SER A 57 8.55 9.45 0.61
C SER A 57 7.66 9.42 -0.64
N ALA A 58 7.99 8.58 -1.63
CA ALA A 58 7.28 8.47 -2.90
C ALA A 58 7.26 7.02 -3.40
N PRO A 59 6.50 6.13 -2.71
CA PRO A 59 6.50 4.70 -3.01
C PRO A 59 6.10 4.39 -4.46
N GLU A 60 5.21 5.15 -5.06
CA GLU A 60 4.81 4.95 -6.45
C GLU A 60 5.94 5.13 -7.45
N VAL A 61 6.95 5.97 -7.14
CA VAL A 61 8.13 6.18 -7.99
C VAL A 61 9.06 4.97 -7.93
N PHE A 62 9.34 4.47 -6.71
CA PHE A 62 10.15 3.28 -6.52
C PHE A 62 9.47 2.03 -7.11
N LEU A 63 8.20 1.82 -6.81
CA LEU A 63 7.42 0.69 -7.33
C LEU A 63 7.31 0.72 -8.87
N ALA A 64 7.22 1.92 -9.48
CA ALA A 64 7.26 2.05 -10.93
C ALA A 64 8.61 1.60 -11.52
N ALA A 65 9.72 1.97 -10.88
CA ALA A 65 11.05 1.49 -11.26
C ALA A 65 11.16 -0.04 -11.10
N CYS A 66 10.69 -0.61 -9.99
CA CYS A 66 10.61 -2.05 -9.77
C CYS A 66 9.81 -2.74 -10.88
N SER A 67 8.69 -2.14 -11.31
CA SER A 67 7.79 -2.73 -12.32
C SER A 67 8.49 -3.00 -13.64
N GLN A 68 9.50 -2.20 -14.00
CA GLN A 68 10.26 -2.33 -15.26
C GLN A 68 11.44 -3.30 -15.16
N ARG A 69 11.88 -3.62 -13.93
CA ARG A 69 12.96 -4.58 -13.66
C ARG A 69 12.45 -6.00 -13.35
N THR A 70 11.15 -6.15 -13.11
CA THR A 70 10.50 -7.38 -12.66
C THR A 70 9.37 -7.82 -13.59
N LYS A 71 8.93 -9.08 -13.48
CA LYS A 71 7.88 -9.64 -14.35
C LYS A 71 6.69 -10.22 -13.58
N ASN A 72 6.91 -10.81 -12.41
CA ASN A 72 5.93 -11.63 -11.70
C ASN A 72 5.55 -11.04 -10.33
N ILE A 73 6.53 -10.55 -9.58
CA ILE A 73 6.35 -10.02 -8.23
C ILE A 73 5.30 -8.90 -8.22
N ARG A 74 4.34 -8.98 -7.31
CA ARG A 74 3.32 -7.95 -7.12
C ARG A 74 3.91 -6.78 -6.34
N LEU A 75 3.44 -5.59 -6.63
CA LEU A 75 4.02 -4.33 -6.16
C LEU A 75 3.01 -3.64 -5.24
N GLY A 76 3.29 -3.66 -3.96
CA GLY A 76 2.39 -3.21 -2.92
C GLY A 76 2.81 -1.89 -2.28
N HIS A 77 1.86 -1.00 -2.11
CA HIS A 77 2.03 0.11 -1.18
C HIS A 77 1.85 -0.43 0.25
N GLY A 78 2.81 -0.25 1.07
CA GLY A 78 2.79 -0.72 2.45
C GLY A 78 2.84 0.38 3.52
N ILE A 79 2.27 1.55 3.28
CA ILE A 79 0.97 1.94 2.70
C ILE A 79 1.03 3.30 1.96
N VAL A 80 -0.08 3.77 1.37
CA VAL A 80 -0.31 5.17 0.99
C VAL A 80 -1.07 5.89 2.11
N LEU A 81 -0.65 7.09 2.45
CA LEU A 81 -1.31 7.94 3.44
C LEU A 81 -2.55 8.61 2.83
N MET A 82 -3.75 8.19 3.28
CA MET A 82 -5.03 8.57 2.66
C MET A 82 -5.69 9.84 3.19
N PRO A 83 -5.46 10.32 4.44
CA PRO A 83 -6.03 11.60 4.87
C PRO A 83 -5.71 12.72 3.89
N PRO A 84 -6.68 13.60 3.53
CA PRO A 84 -6.55 14.52 2.39
C PRO A 84 -5.48 15.60 2.59
N GLY A 85 -4.99 15.79 3.84
CA GLY A 85 -3.83 16.63 4.12
C GLY A 85 -2.54 16.10 3.49
N TYR A 86 -2.39 14.78 3.38
CA TYR A 86 -1.25 14.14 2.69
C TYR A 86 -1.50 14.06 1.18
N ASN A 87 -2.61 13.45 0.79
CA ASN A 87 -2.87 13.11 -0.60
C ASN A 87 -4.34 13.38 -0.98
N HIS A 88 -4.58 14.12 -2.06
CA HIS A 88 -5.91 14.23 -2.61
C HIS A 88 -6.37 12.88 -3.20
N PRO A 89 -7.57 12.34 -2.86
CA PRO A 89 -8.01 11.00 -3.29
C PRO A 89 -7.93 10.76 -4.80
N ALA A 90 -8.25 11.76 -5.63
CA ALA A 90 -8.13 11.63 -7.07
C ALA A 90 -6.68 11.46 -7.54
N ARG A 91 -5.72 12.15 -6.88
CA ARG A 91 -4.29 11.98 -7.22
C ARG A 91 -3.79 10.59 -6.84
N VAL A 92 -4.27 10.05 -5.72
CA VAL A 92 -3.98 8.65 -5.35
C VAL A 92 -4.54 7.70 -6.40
N ALA A 93 -5.82 7.84 -6.78
CA ALA A 93 -6.45 6.98 -7.76
C ALA A 93 -5.73 7.03 -9.13
N GLU A 94 -5.32 8.21 -9.61
CA GLU A 94 -4.54 8.36 -10.85
C GLU A 94 -3.19 7.65 -10.78
N ARG A 95 -2.44 7.79 -9.66
CA ARG A 95 -1.14 7.13 -9.46
C ARG A 95 -1.28 5.61 -9.38
N ILE A 96 -2.26 5.11 -8.63
CA ILE A 96 -2.56 3.68 -8.52
C ILE A 96 -2.92 3.10 -9.90
N ALA A 97 -3.80 3.75 -10.65
CA ALA A 97 -4.18 3.30 -11.99
C ALA A 97 -2.99 3.31 -12.96
N THR A 98 -2.15 4.36 -12.92
CA THR A 98 -0.96 4.47 -13.76
C THR A 98 0.05 3.38 -13.41
N LEU A 99 0.33 3.16 -12.12
CA LEU A 99 1.23 2.08 -11.68
C LEU A 99 0.71 0.70 -12.09
N ASP A 100 -0.62 0.49 -12.00
CA ASP A 100 -1.23 -0.78 -12.39
C ASP A 100 -1.07 -1.06 -13.90
N LEU A 101 -1.19 -0.02 -14.75
CA LEU A 101 -0.94 -0.12 -16.18
C LEU A 101 0.53 -0.45 -16.49
N VAL A 102 1.48 0.31 -15.92
CA VAL A 102 2.90 0.12 -16.22
C VAL A 102 3.45 -1.19 -15.64
N SER A 103 2.85 -1.69 -14.56
CA SER A 103 3.16 -2.99 -13.96
C SER A 103 2.38 -4.16 -14.57
N ARG A 104 1.47 -3.92 -15.52
CA ARG A 104 0.62 -4.93 -16.15
C ARG A 104 -0.28 -5.68 -15.15
N GLY A 105 -0.95 -4.93 -14.25
CA GLY A 105 -1.92 -5.48 -13.30
C GLY A 105 -1.30 -6.14 -12.06
N ARG A 106 -0.13 -5.68 -11.61
CA ARG A 106 0.57 -6.26 -10.45
C ARG A 106 0.47 -5.41 -9.17
N VAL A 107 -0.36 -4.37 -9.13
CA VAL A 107 -0.48 -3.49 -7.97
C VAL A 107 -1.28 -4.13 -6.84
N GLU A 108 -0.80 -3.93 -5.61
CA GLU A 108 -1.53 -4.10 -4.35
C GLU A 108 -1.67 -2.71 -3.70
N PHE A 109 -2.90 -2.29 -3.43
CA PHE A 109 -3.18 -0.96 -2.92
C PHE A 109 -3.32 -0.97 -1.40
N GLY A 110 -2.21 -0.81 -0.69
CA GLY A 110 -2.20 -0.63 0.77
C GLY A 110 -2.48 0.81 1.17
N THR A 111 -3.27 0.99 2.22
CA THR A 111 -3.77 2.29 2.69
C THR A 111 -3.51 2.47 4.19
N GLY A 112 -3.37 3.71 4.64
CA GLY A 112 -3.18 4.02 6.05
C GLY A 112 -3.40 5.49 6.37
N GLU A 113 -3.12 5.87 7.63
CA GLU A 113 -3.45 7.21 8.15
C GLU A 113 -2.31 7.87 8.94
N SER A 114 -1.19 7.18 9.15
CA SER A 114 -0.11 7.54 10.07
C SER A 114 -0.55 7.73 11.54
N ALA A 115 0.43 7.80 12.44
CA ALA A 115 0.27 8.23 13.83
C ALA A 115 1.52 8.99 14.33
N SER A 116 2.49 9.28 13.46
CA SER A 116 3.69 10.03 13.81
C SER A 116 3.39 11.53 13.86
N ILE A 117 3.74 12.17 14.98
CA ILE A 117 3.57 13.62 15.12
C ILE A 117 4.38 14.41 14.09
N MET A 118 5.50 13.85 13.60
CA MET A 118 6.32 14.48 12.57
C MET A 118 5.56 14.60 11.24
N GLU A 119 4.88 13.54 10.85
CA GLU A 119 4.06 13.51 9.64
C GLU A 119 2.78 14.32 9.80
N LEU A 120 2.02 14.05 10.89
CA LEU A 120 0.76 14.74 11.16
C LEU A 120 0.96 16.26 11.22
N GLY A 121 1.97 16.73 11.94
CA GLY A 121 2.29 18.15 12.07
C GLY A 121 2.80 18.76 10.77
N GLY A 122 3.64 18.03 10.03
CA GLY A 122 4.21 18.47 8.75
C GLY A 122 3.15 18.77 7.69
N TYR A 123 2.08 17.95 7.65
CA TYR A 123 0.99 18.07 6.69
C TYR A 123 -0.32 18.63 7.29
N ARG A 124 -0.28 19.11 8.53
CA ARG A 124 -1.46 19.65 9.23
C ARG A 124 -2.64 18.68 9.31
N VAL A 125 -2.35 17.40 9.43
CA VAL A 125 -3.35 16.37 9.66
C VAL A 125 -3.64 16.30 11.15
N THR A 126 -4.89 16.04 11.50
CA THR A 126 -5.34 15.99 12.91
C THR A 126 -4.62 14.89 13.71
N THR A 127 -4.32 15.17 14.96
CA THR A 127 -3.79 14.18 15.91
C THR A 127 -4.89 13.30 16.54
N ASP A 128 -6.18 13.65 16.38
CA ASP A 128 -7.29 12.82 16.86
C ASP A 128 -7.43 11.55 16.00
N PRO A 129 -7.23 10.35 16.57
CA PRO A 129 -7.30 9.10 15.83
C PRO A 129 -8.70 8.81 15.27
N ALA A 130 -9.77 9.20 15.96
CA ALA A 130 -11.13 8.96 15.52
C ALA A 130 -11.46 9.82 14.30
N GLU A 131 -10.99 11.06 14.28
CA GLU A 131 -11.16 12.00 13.17
C GLU A 131 -10.32 11.59 11.95
N ARG A 132 -9.05 11.14 12.15
CA ARG A 132 -8.24 10.59 11.07
C ARG A 132 -8.88 9.35 10.43
N ARG A 133 -9.46 8.48 11.25
CA ARG A 133 -10.16 7.29 10.75
C ARG A 133 -11.35 7.65 9.85
N LYS A 134 -12.09 8.70 10.17
CA LYS A 134 -13.16 9.19 9.29
C LYS A 134 -12.62 9.75 7.98
N GLN A 135 -11.53 10.55 8.04
CA GLN A 135 -10.82 11.04 6.86
C GLN A 135 -10.35 9.89 5.96
N TRP A 136 -9.70 8.89 6.56
CA TRP A 136 -9.26 7.69 5.86
C TRP A 136 -10.43 6.97 5.17
N THR A 137 -11.52 6.74 5.90
CA THR A 137 -12.70 6.02 5.38
C THR A 137 -13.30 6.74 4.17
N GLU A 138 -13.57 8.05 4.30
CA GLU A 138 -14.13 8.87 3.22
C GLU A 138 -13.22 8.87 1.99
N CYS A 139 -11.92 9.09 2.19
CA CYS A 139 -10.97 9.20 1.08
C CYS A 139 -10.71 7.86 0.39
N VAL A 140 -10.62 6.75 1.13
CA VAL A 140 -10.45 5.41 0.53
C VAL A 140 -11.67 5.03 -0.28
N GLU A 141 -12.88 5.18 0.27
CA GLU A 141 -14.11 4.83 -0.45
C GLU A 141 -14.22 5.62 -1.76
N GLN A 142 -13.99 6.92 -1.71
CA GLN A 142 -14.10 7.75 -2.91
C GLN A 142 -12.98 7.50 -3.92
N CYS A 143 -11.76 7.20 -3.47
CA CYS A 143 -10.67 6.75 -4.35
C CYS A 143 -11.07 5.47 -5.12
N LEU A 144 -11.67 4.49 -4.44
CA LEU A 144 -12.12 3.25 -5.05
C LEU A 144 -13.30 3.46 -6.00
N ASN A 145 -14.23 4.37 -5.69
CA ASN A 145 -15.29 4.79 -6.58
C ASN A 145 -14.74 5.43 -7.88
N MET A 146 -13.73 6.30 -7.77
CA MET A 146 -13.06 6.92 -8.92
C MET A 146 -12.39 5.89 -9.83
N LEU A 147 -11.77 4.85 -9.25
CA LEU A 147 -11.14 3.76 -10.02
C LEU A 147 -12.17 2.91 -10.77
N ALA A 148 -13.33 2.65 -10.15
CA ALA A 148 -14.33 1.70 -10.64
C ALA A 148 -15.38 2.32 -11.58
N MET A 149 -15.74 3.59 -11.39
CA MET A 149 -16.90 4.21 -12.06
C MET A 149 -16.50 5.04 -13.28
N ASP A 150 -17.40 5.10 -14.28
CA ASP A 150 -17.23 5.85 -15.53
C ASP A 150 -18.57 6.47 -15.95
N PRO A 151 -18.75 7.82 -15.77
CA PRO A 151 -17.89 8.69 -14.99
C PRO A 151 -18.06 8.51 -13.48
N TYR A 152 -17.10 9.00 -12.69
CA TYR A 152 -17.30 9.21 -11.25
C TYR A 152 -18.30 10.34 -11.03
N PRO A 153 -19.39 10.14 -10.27
CA PRO A 153 -20.50 11.10 -10.20
C PRO A 153 -20.20 12.37 -9.43
N GLY A 154 -19.05 12.42 -8.75
CA GLY A 154 -18.72 13.46 -7.80
C GLY A 154 -19.11 13.09 -6.38
N PHE A 155 -18.69 13.92 -5.44
CA PHE A 155 -18.92 13.73 -4.01
C PHE A 155 -18.78 15.05 -3.26
N LYS A 156 -19.64 15.25 -2.28
CA LYS A 156 -19.54 16.36 -1.33
C LYS A 156 -19.54 15.78 0.08
N GLY A 157 -18.34 15.59 0.62
CA GLY A 157 -18.11 15.00 1.93
C GLY A 157 -17.79 16.04 3.00
N GLN A 158 -17.35 15.54 4.13
CA GLN A 158 -16.88 16.36 5.25
C GLN A 158 -15.43 16.80 5.06
N TYR A 159 -14.59 15.96 4.43
CA TYR A 159 -13.15 16.15 4.38
C TYR A 159 -12.63 16.47 2.98
N PHE A 160 -13.41 16.13 1.96
CA PHE A 160 -13.07 16.52 0.59
C PHE A 160 -14.33 16.67 -0.27
N GLU A 161 -14.22 17.48 -1.33
CA GLU A 161 -15.28 17.69 -2.30
C GLU A 161 -14.70 17.60 -3.71
N MET A 162 -15.40 16.91 -4.60
CA MET A 162 -15.03 16.81 -6.01
C MET A 162 -16.28 16.72 -6.87
N PRO A 163 -16.42 17.56 -7.92
CA PRO A 163 -17.53 17.43 -8.86
C PRO A 163 -17.38 16.20 -9.76
N CYS A 164 -18.44 15.86 -10.51
CA CYS A 164 -18.40 14.78 -11.49
C CYS A 164 -17.19 14.92 -12.43
N ARG A 165 -16.42 13.85 -12.55
CA ARG A 165 -15.26 13.74 -13.44
C ARG A 165 -15.10 12.29 -13.92
N ASN A 166 -14.58 12.10 -15.11
CA ASN A 166 -14.08 10.78 -15.49
C ASN A 166 -12.59 10.68 -15.16
N LEU A 167 -12.25 9.81 -14.20
CA LEU A 167 -10.85 9.57 -13.84
C LEU A 167 -10.15 8.79 -14.94
N VAL A 168 -9.02 9.30 -15.41
CA VAL A 168 -8.16 8.66 -16.41
C VAL A 168 -6.70 8.70 -15.93
N PRO A 169 -5.93 7.60 -16.16
CA PRO A 169 -6.35 6.33 -16.76
C PRO A 169 -7.18 5.46 -15.79
N LYS A 170 -7.72 4.36 -16.30
CA LYS A 170 -8.31 3.30 -15.47
C LYS A 170 -7.31 2.15 -15.29
N PRO A 171 -7.31 1.44 -14.15
CA PRO A 171 -6.39 0.33 -13.93
C PRO A 171 -6.68 -0.88 -14.83
N VAL A 172 -5.71 -1.78 -14.98
CA VAL A 172 -5.90 -3.11 -15.60
C VAL A 172 -6.80 -3.98 -14.73
N GLN A 173 -6.51 -3.99 -13.42
CA GLN A 173 -7.27 -4.77 -12.44
C GLN A 173 -8.63 -4.12 -12.20
N ARG A 174 -9.71 -4.85 -12.48
CA ARG A 174 -11.09 -4.37 -12.36
C ARG A 174 -11.83 -5.07 -11.21
N PRO A 175 -12.66 -4.33 -10.45
CA PRO A 175 -12.99 -2.90 -10.54
C PRO A 175 -11.87 -1.98 -10.05
N HIS A 176 -10.94 -2.47 -9.24
CA HIS A 176 -9.75 -1.81 -8.73
C HIS A 176 -8.73 -2.86 -8.24
N PRO A 177 -7.45 -2.52 -8.04
CA PRO A 177 -6.48 -3.41 -7.41
C PRO A 177 -6.92 -3.90 -6.02
N PRO A 178 -6.41 -5.06 -5.54
CA PRO A 178 -6.67 -5.52 -4.17
C PRO A 178 -6.27 -4.46 -3.14
N VAL A 179 -7.16 -4.21 -2.16
CA VAL A 179 -6.97 -3.17 -1.15
C VAL A 179 -6.50 -3.78 0.16
N TRP A 180 -5.57 -3.10 0.82
CA TRP A 180 -5.03 -3.47 2.13
C TRP A 180 -5.04 -2.27 3.09
N VAL A 181 -4.91 -2.54 4.37
CA VAL A 181 -4.69 -1.50 5.38
C VAL A 181 -3.62 -1.93 6.36
N ALA A 182 -2.77 -0.98 6.79
CA ALA A 182 -1.81 -1.22 7.84
C ALA A 182 -2.51 -1.44 9.18
N CYS A 183 -2.12 -2.51 9.89
CA CYS A 183 -2.69 -2.92 11.15
C CYS A 183 -1.59 -3.01 12.22
N SER A 184 -1.60 -2.09 13.18
CA SER A 184 -0.67 -2.08 14.32
C SER A 184 -1.23 -2.74 15.58
N ASN A 185 -2.52 -3.07 15.59
CA ASN A 185 -3.20 -3.68 16.72
C ASN A 185 -4.42 -4.50 16.27
N ARG A 186 -5.01 -5.26 17.21
CA ARG A 186 -6.14 -6.16 16.95
C ARG A 186 -7.41 -5.44 16.48
N ASP A 187 -7.65 -4.20 16.90
CA ASP A 187 -8.85 -3.46 16.49
C ASP A 187 -8.77 -3.01 15.03
N THR A 188 -7.57 -2.70 14.53
CA THR A 188 -7.38 -2.39 13.11
C THR A 188 -7.55 -3.64 12.22
N ILE A 189 -7.20 -4.83 12.69
CA ILE A 189 -7.51 -6.11 12.02
C ILE A 189 -9.03 -6.31 11.89
N LYS A 190 -9.78 -6.09 12.97
CA LYS A 190 -11.25 -6.19 12.96
C LYS A 190 -11.87 -5.17 11.99
N MET A 191 -11.32 -3.97 11.95
CA MET A 191 -11.74 -2.94 11.00
C MET A 191 -11.45 -3.35 9.55
N ALA A 192 -10.29 -3.93 9.26
CA ALA A 192 -9.96 -4.46 7.94
C ALA A 192 -10.97 -5.52 7.48
N ALA A 193 -11.31 -6.46 8.37
CA ALA A 193 -12.30 -7.50 8.12
C ALA A 193 -13.70 -6.93 7.82
N ARG A 194 -14.17 -5.93 8.62
CA ARG A 194 -15.46 -5.27 8.39
C ARG A 194 -15.53 -4.57 7.05
N ASN A 195 -14.41 -4.01 6.58
CA ASN A 195 -14.32 -3.32 5.30
C ASN A 195 -13.99 -4.23 4.11
N GLY A 196 -13.81 -5.53 4.33
CA GLY A 196 -13.51 -6.51 3.27
C GLY A 196 -12.14 -6.31 2.60
N ILE A 197 -11.16 -5.75 3.30
CA ILE A 197 -9.82 -5.44 2.80
C ILE A 197 -8.75 -6.26 3.53
N GLY A 198 -7.61 -6.46 2.90
CA GLY A 198 -6.49 -7.20 3.47
C GLY A 198 -5.88 -6.47 4.68
N ALA A 199 -5.45 -7.25 5.67
CA ALA A 199 -4.75 -6.75 6.85
C ALA A 199 -3.24 -6.95 6.68
N LEU A 200 -2.46 -5.85 6.63
CA LEU A 200 -1.00 -5.87 6.61
C LEU A 200 -0.52 -5.49 8.02
N THR A 201 0.00 -6.47 8.79
CA THR A 201 0.23 -6.29 10.22
C THR A 201 1.69 -5.96 10.54
N PHE A 202 1.87 -5.00 11.44
CA PHE A 202 3.17 -4.55 11.98
C PHE A 202 3.27 -4.76 13.49
N ALA A 203 2.56 -5.74 14.03
CA ALA A 203 2.53 -5.98 15.46
C ALA A 203 3.64 -6.92 15.98
N PHE A 204 4.34 -7.62 15.07
CA PHE A 204 5.44 -8.55 15.39
C PHE A 204 5.05 -9.61 16.43
N VAL A 205 3.86 -10.17 16.27
CA VAL A 205 3.27 -11.16 17.17
C VAL A 205 3.80 -12.55 16.88
N ASP A 206 3.79 -13.43 17.90
CA ASP A 206 4.11 -14.84 17.72
C ASP A 206 2.96 -15.62 17.02
N PRO A 207 3.18 -16.85 16.56
CA PRO A 207 2.14 -17.63 15.85
C PRO A 207 0.88 -17.90 16.67
N LEU A 208 0.95 -17.98 18.00
CA LEU A 208 -0.21 -18.21 18.86
C LEU A 208 -1.12 -16.96 18.91
N GLU A 209 -0.51 -15.79 19.08
CA GLU A 209 -1.23 -14.54 19.03
C GLU A 209 -1.74 -14.25 17.61
N ALA A 210 -0.93 -14.53 16.59
CA ALA A 210 -1.33 -14.41 15.18
C ALA A 210 -2.60 -15.22 14.88
N LYS A 211 -2.72 -16.45 15.43
CA LYS A 211 -3.93 -17.26 15.28
C LYS A 211 -5.18 -16.55 15.78
N GLN A 212 -5.12 -15.90 16.94
CA GLN A 212 -6.27 -15.16 17.48
C GLN A 212 -6.67 -14.00 16.57
N TRP A 213 -5.70 -13.34 15.96
CA TRP A 213 -5.94 -12.22 15.05
C TRP A 213 -6.57 -12.70 13.75
N VAL A 214 -6.07 -13.81 13.20
CA VAL A 214 -6.60 -14.44 11.99
C VAL A 214 -8.03 -14.97 12.22
N ASP A 215 -8.27 -15.65 13.35
CA ASP A 215 -9.59 -16.18 13.71
C ASP A 215 -10.62 -15.03 13.82
N ASP A 216 -10.26 -13.91 14.49
CA ASP A 216 -11.11 -12.71 14.57
C ASP A 216 -11.36 -12.10 13.19
N TYR A 217 -10.31 -11.97 12.36
CA TYR A 217 -10.45 -11.41 11.02
C TYR A 217 -11.47 -12.20 10.19
N TYR A 218 -11.29 -13.52 10.07
CA TYR A 218 -12.17 -14.33 9.22
C TYR A 218 -13.58 -14.50 9.78
N ARG A 219 -13.73 -14.58 11.11
CA ARG A 219 -15.04 -14.56 11.74
C ARG A 219 -15.81 -13.28 11.42
N ILE A 220 -15.20 -12.12 11.67
CA ILE A 220 -15.81 -10.81 11.42
C ILE A 220 -16.08 -10.61 9.92
N PHE A 221 -15.15 -11.02 9.05
CA PHE A 221 -15.36 -10.97 7.61
C PHE A 221 -16.62 -11.74 7.18
N LYS A 222 -16.81 -12.94 7.69
CA LYS A 222 -17.98 -13.77 7.38
C LYS A 222 -19.29 -13.18 7.91
N GLU A 223 -19.28 -12.62 9.11
CA GLU A 223 -20.49 -12.18 9.82
C GLU A 223 -20.87 -10.73 9.54
N GLU A 224 -19.90 -9.82 9.51
CA GLU A 224 -20.13 -8.38 9.59
C GLU A 224 -19.68 -7.59 8.34
N CYS A 225 -18.95 -8.21 7.40
CA CYS A 225 -18.32 -7.48 6.30
C CYS A 225 -19.33 -6.70 5.44
N VAL A 226 -19.06 -5.39 5.30
CA VAL A 226 -19.64 -4.50 4.28
C VAL A 226 -18.46 -3.88 3.52
N PRO A 227 -18.17 -4.30 2.28
CA PRO A 227 -16.97 -3.88 1.58
C PRO A 227 -16.89 -2.38 1.38
N ILE A 228 -15.75 -1.76 1.71
CA ILE A 228 -15.50 -0.35 1.41
C ILE A 228 -15.33 -0.12 -0.10
N GLY A 229 -14.75 -1.09 -0.81
CA GLY A 229 -14.54 -1.06 -2.26
C GLY A 229 -15.60 -1.81 -3.06
N HIS A 230 -15.35 -2.01 -4.34
CA HIS A 230 -16.22 -2.72 -5.27
C HIS A 230 -15.89 -4.23 -5.38
N THR A 231 -14.89 -4.69 -4.63
CA THR A 231 -14.51 -6.09 -4.46
C THR A 231 -13.90 -6.26 -3.08
N VAL A 232 -13.60 -7.50 -2.68
CA VAL A 232 -12.99 -7.82 -1.39
C VAL A 232 -11.60 -8.43 -1.57
N ASN A 233 -10.78 -8.32 -0.52
CA ASN A 233 -9.45 -8.90 -0.44
C ASN A 233 -9.25 -9.57 0.94
N PRO A 234 -9.84 -10.77 1.18
CA PRO A 234 -9.77 -11.42 2.49
C PRO A 234 -8.41 -12.11 2.68
N ASN A 235 -7.41 -11.34 3.09
CA ASN A 235 -6.05 -11.81 3.33
C ASN A 235 -5.46 -11.17 4.60
N VAL A 236 -4.65 -11.96 5.33
CA VAL A 236 -3.88 -11.48 6.49
C VAL A 236 -2.40 -11.70 6.22
N ALA A 237 -1.63 -10.61 6.23
CA ALA A 237 -0.19 -10.61 6.07
C ALA A 237 0.50 -10.23 7.38
N MET A 238 1.53 -10.99 7.78
CA MET A 238 2.34 -10.74 8.97
C MET A 238 3.74 -10.29 8.58
N VAL A 239 4.13 -9.09 9.05
CA VAL A 239 5.47 -8.54 8.83
C VAL A 239 6.41 -9.00 9.93
N THR A 240 7.63 -9.41 9.55
CA THR A 240 8.67 -9.86 10.48
C THR A 240 10.07 -9.49 9.96
N GLY A 241 11.10 -9.67 10.78
CA GLY A 241 12.50 -9.53 10.36
C GLY A 241 12.93 -10.61 9.37
N PHE A 242 14.17 -10.50 8.89
CA PHE A 242 14.69 -11.47 7.94
C PHE A 242 16.23 -11.58 8.00
N SER A 243 16.71 -12.77 8.23
CA SER A 243 18.10 -13.17 7.95
C SER A 243 18.21 -14.68 7.98
N VAL A 244 18.65 -15.29 6.91
CA VAL A 244 18.77 -16.75 6.79
C VAL A 244 20.22 -17.12 6.50
N HIS A 245 20.78 -18.02 7.31
CA HIS A 245 22.12 -18.57 7.12
C HIS A 245 22.17 -20.00 7.63
N PRO A 246 23.00 -20.92 7.07
CA PRO A 246 23.15 -22.29 7.59
C PRO A 246 23.61 -22.34 9.04
N ASP A 247 24.41 -21.36 9.47
CA ASP A 247 24.85 -21.17 10.85
C ASP A 247 23.92 -20.15 11.53
N ALA A 248 23.33 -20.54 12.67
CA ALA A 248 22.37 -19.73 13.41
C ALA A 248 22.99 -18.46 14.03
N ASP A 249 24.23 -18.52 14.47
CA ASP A 249 24.92 -17.37 15.07
C ASP A 249 25.27 -16.34 14.00
N GLU A 250 25.66 -16.82 12.83
CA GLU A 250 25.90 -15.95 11.67
C GLU A 250 24.60 -15.30 11.17
N ALA A 251 23.47 -16.02 11.13
CA ALA A 251 22.16 -15.44 10.81
C ALA A 251 21.80 -14.29 11.77
N ARG A 252 22.00 -14.50 13.07
CA ARG A 252 21.76 -13.48 14.11
C ARG A 252 22.72 -12.30 13.96
N ARG A 253 24.02 -12.57 13.73
CA ARG A 253 25.03 -11.52 13.53
C ARG A 253 24.67 -10.60 12.36
N ARG A 254 24.12 -11.15 11.28
CA ARG A 254 23.77 -10.41 10.05
C ARG A 254 22.47 -9.63 10.15
N GLY A 255 21.46 -10.14 10.88
CA GLY A 255 20.10 -9.60 10.81
C GLY A 255 19.52 -9.06 12.12
N ALA A 256 19.99 -9.53 13.29
CA ALA A 256 19.33 -9.24 14.55
C ALA A 256 19.34 -7.75 14.91
N ASP A 257 20.47 -7.07 14.76
CA ASP A 257 20.57 -5.66 15.09
C ASP A 257 19.76 -4.77 14.14
N GLY A 258 19.69 -5.14 12.86
CA GLY A 258 18.86 -4.43 11.89
C GLY A 258 17.37 -4.49 12.26
N PHE A 259 16.87 -5.68 12.62
CA PHE A 259 15.47 -5.83 13.04
C PHE A 259 15.18 -5.16 14.40
N ARG A 260 16.13 -5.22 15.35
CA ARG A 260 16.01 -4.51 16.63
C ARG A 260 16.00 -3.00 16.44
N PHE A 261 16.85 -2.48 15.55
CA PHE A 261 16.85 -1.06 15.19
C PHE A 261 15.55 -0.65 14.51
N PHE A 262 15.01 -1.46 13.60
CA PHE A 262 13.71 -1.21 12.97
C PHE A 262 12.64 -0.99 14.04
N ARG A 263 12.51 -1.89 15.00
CA ARG A 263 11.55 -1.78 16.10
C ARG A 263 11.82 -0.58 17.01
N TYR A 264 13.08 -0.29 17.29
CA TYR A 264 13.48 0.85 18.13
C TYR A 264 13.16 2.18 17.44
N ALA A 265 13.51 2.35 16.16
CA ALA A 265 13.26 3.56 15.39
C ALA A 265 11.75 3.80 15.17
N LEU A 266 10.98 2.74 14.91
CA LEU A 266 9.51 2.78 14.91
C LEU A 266 9.00 3.31 16.25
N ALA A 267 9.41 2.71 17.37
CA ALA A 267 8.97 3.13 18.70
C ALA A 267 9.43 4.55 19.05
N HIS A 268 10.61 4.98 18.58
CA HIS A 268 11.08 6.35 18.73
C HIS A 268 10.09 7.35 18.10
N HIS A 269 9.68 7.13 16.85
CA HIS A 269 8.79 8.06 16.14
C HIS A 269 7.32 7.99 16.55
N TYR A 270 6.87 6.87 17.14
CA TYR A 270 5.45 6.62 17.41
C TYR A 270 5.08 6.52 18.89
N ILE A 271 6.05 6.25 19.79
CA ILE A 271 5.71 5.87 21.16
C ILE A 271 6.43 6.76 22.20
N PHE A 272 7.78 6.84 22.16
CA PHE A 272 8.53 7.39 23.30
C PHE A 272 9.54 8.50 22.95
N GLY A 273 9.93 8.69 21.68
CA GLY A 273 11.08 9.50 21.33
C GLY A 273 10.82 11.00 21.34
N GLU A 274 11.87 11.76 21.63
CA GLU A 274 11.95 13.19 21.36
C GLU A 274 12.83 13.39 20.11
N HIS A 275 12.30 14.09 19.11
CA HIS A 275 12.98 14.24 17.83
C HIS A 275 13.27 15.70 17.50
N LYS A 276 14.54 16.01 17.29
CA LYS A 276 15.00 17.31 16.79
C LYS A 276 15.41 17.14 15.33
N PRO A 277 14.63 17.69 14.35
CA PRO A 277 14.88 17.51 12.93
C PRO A 277 16.32 17.85 12.53
N GLY A 278 16.95 16.96 11.80
CA GLY A 278 18.32 17.08 11.31
C GLY A 278 19.41 16.91 12.38
N ARG A 279 19.04 16.59 13.65
CA ARG A 279 20.01 16.55 14.76
C ARG A 279 19.92 15.30 15.63
N THR A 280 18.73 14.66 15.74
CA THR A 280 18.59 13.45 16.53
C THR A 280 19.29 12.28 15.84
N GLU A 281 20.15 11.59 16.58
CA GLU A 281 20.87 10.41 16.12
C GLU A 281 20.23 9.16 16.71
N ILE A 282 19.26 8.59 16.00
CA ILE A 282 18.43 7.46 16.49
C ILE A 282 19.30 6.20 16.60
N TRP A 283 20.21 5.97 15.64
CA TRP A 283 21.13 4.84 15.70
C TRP A 283 22.03 4.90 16.95
N ALA A 284 22.63 6.04 17.21
CA ALA A 284 23.47 6.21 18.40
C ALA A 284 22.67 6.01 19.72
N ASN A 285 21.41 6.45 19.74
CA ASN A 285 20.50 6.17 20.87
C ASN A 285 20.21 4.69 21.00
N PHE A 286 19.95 4.00 19.90
CA PHE A 286 19.76 2.55 19.85
C PHE A 286 20.97 1.80 20.39
N GLU A 287 22.18 2.14 19.96
CA GLU A 287 23.41 1.50 20.46
C GLU A 287 23.56 1.63 21.97
N ARG A 288 23.20 2.75 22.56
CA ARG A 288 23.19 2.95 24.03
C ARG A 288 22.11 2.12 24.74
N ALA A 289 20.94 1.98 24.12
CA ALA A 289 19.81 1.23 24.69
C ALA A 289 19.84 -0.28 24.36
N ARG A 290 20.70 -0.71 23.44
CA ARG A 290 20.70 -2.04 22.82
C ARG A 290 20.63 -3.20 23.81
N HIS A 291 21.36 -3.11 24.93
CA HIS A 291 21.42 -4.16 25.96
C HIS A 291 20.11 -4.31 26.75
N ALA A 292 19.25 -3.28 26.75
CA ALA A 292 17.96 -3.29 27.43
C ALA A 292 16.80 -3.74 26.52
N LEU A 293 17.05 -3.94 25.22
CA LEU A 293 16.02 -4.33 24.25
C LEU A 293 15.89 -5.86 24.22
N PRO A 294 14.67 -6.39 23.92
CA PRO A 294 14.47 -7.81 23.73
C PRO A 294 15.42 -8.40 22.68
N THR A 295 15.89 -9.64 22.92
CA THR A 295 16.65 -10.38 21.92
C THR A 295 15.75 -10.85 20.80
N THR A 296 16.30 -10.94 19.58
CA THR A 296 15.62 -11.53 18.42
C THR A 296 15.91 -13.02 18.33
N GLY A 297 15.04 -13.77 17.66
CA GLY A 297 15.19 -15.21 17.50
C GLY A 297 14.53 -15.74 16.23
N ALA A 298 14.40 -17.05 16.12
CA ALA A 298 13.80 -17.72 14.95
C ALA A 298 12.35 -17.28 14.70
N SER A 299 11.60 -16.93 15.75
CA SER A 299 10.25 -16.36 15.64
C SER A 299 10.23 -15.00 14.93
N ASP A 300 11.36 -14.31 14.88
CA ASP A 300 11.52 -13.02 14.23
C ASP A 300 12.02 -13.14 12.76
N GLY A 301 11.97 -14.32 12.16
CA GLY A 301 12.44 -14.56 10.79
C GLY A 301 13.96 -14.58 10.64
N ILE A 302 14.71 -14.78 11.74
CA ILE A 302 16.17 -14.76 11.79
C ILE A 302 16.68 -16.09 12.33
N GLY A 303 17.40 -16.87 11.50
CA GLY A 303 17.89 -18.18 11.90
C GLY A 303 18.32 -19.05 10.72
N THR A 304 18.45 -20.36 11.00
CA THR A 304 18.73 -21.37 9.98
C THR A 304 17.49 -21.64 9.10
N PRO A 305 17.66 -22.28 7.93
CA PRO A 305 16.53 -22.73 7.12
C PRO A 305 15.54 -23.60 7.88
N ASP A 306 16.01 -24.47 8.80
CA ASP A 306 15.13 -25.34 9.60
C ASP A 306 14.33 -24.57 10.65
N GLU A 307 14.96 -23.62 11.34
CA GLU A 307 14.28 -22.73 12.30
C GLU A 307 13.21 -21.90 11.60
N LEU A 308 13.51 -21.35 10.42
CA LEU A 308 12.53 -20.58 9.65
C LEU A 308 11.37 -21.47 9.17
N ARG A 309 11.64 -22.68 8.64
CA ARG A 309 10.58 -23.61 8.25
C ARG A 309 9.64 -23.92 9.42
N HIS A 310 10.21 -24.20 10.59
CA HIS A 310 9.42 -24.48 11.79
C HIS A 310 8.50 -23.32 12.15
N ASN A 311 9.03 -22.12 12.21
CA ASN A 311 8.27 -20.90 12.51
C ASN A 311 7.20 -20.58 11.46
N LEU A 312 7.55 -20.68 10.18
CA LEU A 312 6.61 -20.42 9.07
C LEU A 312 5.49 -21.46 9.00
N ARG A 313 5.72 -22.73 9.37
CA ARG A 313 4.66 -23.73 9.50
C ARG A 313 3.67 -23.32 10.59
N ALA A 314 4.16 -22.84 11.74
CA ALA A 314 3.28 -22.36 12.81
C ALA A 314 2.42 -21.16 12.38
N PHE A 315 2.97 -20.19 11.62
CA PHE A 315 2.17 -19.11 11.02
C PHE A 315 1.18 -19.62 9.97
N GLU A 316 1.57 -20.59 9.14
CA GLU A 316 0.66 -21.18 8.16
C GLU A 316 -0.49 -21.96 8.82
N GLU A 317 -0.22 -22.69 9.92
CA GLU A 317 -1.22 -23.38 10.74
C GLU A 317 -2.13 -22.40 11.49
N ALA A 318 -1.59 -21.25 11.90
CA ALA A 318 -2.39 -20.13 12.44
C ALA A 318 -3.33 -19.49 11.41
N GLY A 319 -3.20 -19.83 10.13
CA GLY A 319 -4.06 -19.32 9.07
C GLY A 319 -3.53 -18.06 8.35
N VAL A 320 -2.30 -17.63 8.65
CA VAL A 320 -1.66 -16.48 7.98
C VAL A 320 -1.53 -16.75 6.48
N ASP A 321 -1.97 -15.82 5.65
CA ASP A 321 -1.94 -15.95 4.19
C ASP A 321 -0.59 -15.58 3.59
N GLN A 322 0.08 -14.60 4.19
CA GLN A 322 1.33 -14.06 3.71
C GLN A 322 2.27 -13.72 4.87
N THR A 323 3.54 -14.13 4.78
CA THR A 323 4.61 -13.60 5.62
C THR A 323 5.46 -12.62 4.82
N VAL A 324 5.72 -11.44 5.39
CA VAL A 324 6.44 -10.35 4.75
C VAL A 324 7.70 -10.04 5.53
N PHE A 325 8.83 -10.04 4.84
CA PHE A 325 10.16 -9.92 5.42
C PHE A 325 10.74 -8.52 5.25
N ILE A 326 11.08 -7.86 6.35
CA ILE A 326 11.74 -6.55 6.34
C ILE A 326 13.14 -6.68 5.75
N GLN A 327 13.42 -5.88 4.74
CA GLN A 327 14.75 -5.73 4.16
C GLN A 327 15.38 -4.41 4.60
N GLN A 328 16.69 -4.27 4.44
CA GLN A 328 17.45 -3.04 4.75
C GLN A 328 17.19 -2.48 6.16
N GLY A 329 16.93 -3.35 7.16
CA GLY A 329 16.79 -2.93 8.55
C GLY A 329 18.14 -2.44 9.09
N GLY A 330 18.18 -1.22 9.64
CA GLY A 330 19.36 -0.65 10.26
C GLY A 330 20.58 -0.62 9.32
N ARG A 331 21.63 -1.34 9.68
CA ARG A 331 22.88 -1.44 8.91
C ARG A 331 23.08 -2.81 8.27
N ASN A 332 21.99 -3.55 8.00
CA ASN A 332 22.07 -4.82 7.30
C ASN A 332 22.70 -4.65 5.91
N GLN A 333 23.68 -5.50 5.59
CA GLN A 333 24.43 -5.37 4.36
C GLN A 333 23.69 -5.98 3.16
N HIS A 334 23.72 -5.32 2.03
CA HIS A 334 23.10 -5.76 0.79
C HIS A 334 23.49 -7.20 0.39
N CYS A 335 24.79 -7.54 0.43
CA CYS A 335 25.25 -8.89 0.09
C CYS A 335 24.65 -9.97 1.02
N HIS A 336 24.54 -9.72 2.33
CA HIS A 336 23.92 -10.64 3.27
C HIS A 336 22.41 -10.80 3.04
N ILE A 337 21.74 -9.71 2.64
CA ILE A 337 20.31 -9.74 2.26
C ILE A 337 20.12 -10.63 1.03
N CYS A 338 20.93 -10.44 -0.02
CA CYS A 338 20.86 -11.24 -1.25
C CYS A 338 21.14 -12.72 -0.97
N GLU A 339 22.21 -13.05 -0.24
CA GLU A 339 22.52 -14.42 0.15
C GLU A 339 21.38 -15.08 0.95
N ALA A 340 20.76 -14.34 1.87
CA ALA A 340 19.62 -14.82 2.65
C ALA A 340 18.38 -15.06 1.77
N LEU A 341 18.08 -14.18 0.79
CA LEU A 341 16.99 -14.37 -0.17
C LEU A 341 17.22 -15.61 -1.04
N GLU A 342 18.44 -15.80 -1.56
CA GLU A 342 18.79 -16.99 -2.35
C GLU A 342 18.65 -18.28 -1.56
N LEU A 343 19.16 -18.29 -0.31
CA LEU A 343 19.06 -19.45 0.58
C LEU A 343 17.61 -19.77 0.92
N PHE A 344 16.81 -18.74 1.26
CA PHE A 344 15.38 -18.86 1.52
C PHE A 344 14.64 -19.43 0.30
N GLY A 345 14.89 -18.85 -0.88
CA GLY A 345 14.29 -19.28 -2.14
C GLY A 345 14.58 -20.73 -2.49
N ARG A 346 15.81 -21.19 -2.20
CA ARG A 346 16.24 -22.54 -2.51
C ARG A 346 15.79 -23.58 -1.47
N GLU A 347 15.85 -23.27 -0.17
CA GLU A 347 15.72 -24.27 0.89
C GLU A 347 14.42 -24.19 1.69
N VAL A 348 13.81 -23.01 1.82
CA VAL A 348 12.62 -22.83 2.67
C VAL A 348 11.35 -22.68 1.86
N MET A 349 11.33 -21.74 0.93
CA MET A 349 10.14 -21.33 0.17
C MET A 349 9.47 -22.47 -0.59
N PRO A 350 10.18 -23.43 -1.24
CA PRO A 350 9.55 -24.47 -2.08
C PRO A 350 8.51 -25.31 -1.32
N GLU A 351 8.74 -25.60 -0.03
CA GLU A 351 7.79 -26.35 0.79
C GLU A 351 6.40 -25.69 0.84
N PHE A 352 6.37 -24.39 1.04
CA PHE A 352 5.12 -23.62 1.17
C PHE A 352 4.48 -23.35 -0.18
N LYS A 353 5.29 -23.12 -1.21
CA LYS A 353 4.81 -22.92 -2.59
C LYS A 353 4.11 -24.14 -3.15
N ALA A 354 4.58 -25.33 -2.83
CA ALA A 354 3.99 -26.59 -3.30
C ALA A 354 2.50 -26.74 -2.94
N ARG A 355 2.06 -26.17 -1.81
CA ARG A 355 0.67 -26.24 -1.35
C ARG A 355 -0.10 -24.90 -1.41
N ALA A 356 0.55 -23.81 -1.87
CA ALA A 356 -0.04 -22.47 -1.84
C ALA A 356 -1.31 -22.35 -2.70
N ALA A 357 -1.28 -22.90 -3.92
CA ALA A 357 -2.41 -22.84 -4.86
C ALA A 357 -3.65 -23.60 -4.32
N GLU A 358 -3.45 -24.82 -3.79
CA GLU A 358 -4.55 -25.61 -3.21
C GLU A 358 -5.13 -24.91 -1.98
N ARG A 359 -4.28 -24.37 -1.10
CA ARG A 359 -4.70 -23.64 0.09
C ARG A 359 -5.52 -22.41 -0.29
N GLU A 360 -5.09 -21.63 -1.27
CA GLU A 360 -5.82 -20.45 -1.77
C GLU A 360 -7.18 -20.86 -2.37
N ALA A 361 -7.21 -21.89 -3.21
CA ALA A 361 -8.46 -22.39 -3.81
C ALA A 361 -9.46 -22.84 -2.74
N ARG A 362 -9.01 -23.59 -1.72
CA ARG A 362 -9.84 -24.02 -0.59
C ARG A 362 -10.40 -22.82 0.19
N LYS A 363 -9.56 -21.83 0.52
CA LYS A 363 -9.98 -20.59 1.20
C LYS A 363 -11.05 -19.84 0.40
N LEU A 364 -10.82 -19.64 -0.89
CA LEU A 364 -11.76 -18.93 -1.76
C LEU A 364 -13.09 -19.68 -1.90
N ALA A 365 -13.07 -21.00 -2.01
CA ALA A 365 -14.27 -21.82 -2.04
C ALA A 365 -15.07 -21.72 -0.71
N GLU A 366 -14.39 -21.74 0.43
CA GLU A 366 -15.00 -21.54 1.74
C GLU A 366 -15.62 -20.15 1.88
N LEU A 367 -14.93 -19.11 1.41
CA LEU A 367 -15.36 -17.72 1.58
C LEU A 367 -16.41 -17.28 0.54
N ALA A 368 -16.56 -17.97 -0.58
CA ALA A 368 -17.45 -17.57 -1.68
C ALA A 368 -18.88 -17.17 -1.23
N PRO A 369 -19.62 -17.97 -0.42
CA PRO A 369 -20.96 -17.60 0.01
C PRO A 369 -20.99 -16.38 0.95
N TYR A 370 -19.91 -16.13 1.68
CA TYR A 370 -19.79 -14.95 2.56
C TYR A 370 -19.41 -13.70 1.77
N ILE A 371 -18.59 -13.84 0.74
CA ILE A 371 -18.26 -12.75 -0.20
C ILE A 371 -19.54 -12.28 -0.90
N GLU A 372 -20.35 -13.19 -1.40
CA GLU A 372 -21.64 -12.85 -2.03
C GLU A 372 -22.56 -12.08 -1.07
N LYS A 373 -22.70 -12.55 0.17
CA LYS A 373 -23.48 -11.87 1.21
C LYS A 373 -22.92 -10.49 1.55
N ALA A 374 -21.59 -10.37 1.68
CA ALA A 374 -20.93 -9.09 1.96
C ALA A 374 -21.16 -8.09 0.83
N MET A 375 -20.98 -8.51 -0.42
CA MET A 375 -21.24 -7.67 -1.59
C MET A 375 -22.72 -7.25 -1.70
N ALA A 376 -23.66 -8.10 -1.30
CA ALA A 376 -25.08 -7.77 -1.26
C ALA A 376 -25.44 -6.71 -0.19
N ARG A 377 -24.67 -6.63 0.92
CA ARG A 377 -24.86 -5.62 1.97
C ARG A 377 -24.40 -4.22 1.54
N LYS A 378 -23.47 -4.15 0.58
CA LYS A 378 -22.94 -2.86 0.11
C LYS A 378 -24.00 -2.13 -0.71
N GLY A 379 -24.32 -0.89 -0.31
CA GLY A 379 -25.05 0.03 -1.16
C GLY A 379 -24.23 0.36 -2.41
N LYS A 380 -24.78 0.16 -3.59
CA LYS A 380 -24.12 0.54 -4.83
C LYS A 380 -24.34 2.03 -5.08
N LEU A 381 -23.27 2.80 -5.27
CA LEU A 381 -23.37 4.14 -5.85
C LEU A 381 -23.90 3.98 -7.29
N ALA A 382 -25.08 4.55 -7.57
CA ALA A 382 -25.66 4.46 -8.89
C ALA A 382 -24.84 5.26 -9.90
N PRO A 383 -24.60 4.75 -11.13
CA PRO A 383 -24.05 5.56 -12.20
C PRO A 383 -25.01 6.72 -12.51
N LEU A 384 -24.46 7.85 -12.94
CA LEU A 384 -25.28 8.94 -13.46
C LEU A 384 -25.97 8.51 -14.76
N ALA A 385 -27.23 8.93 -14.94
CA ALA A 385 -27.85 8.86 -16.25
C ALA A 385 -27.14 9.85 -17.20
N ASP A 386 -27.06 9.52 -18.48
CA ASP A 386 -26.36 10.37 -19.47
C ASP A 386 -26.86 11.81 -19.47
N ALA A 387 -28.14 12.00 -19.24
CA ALA A 387 -28.77 13.33 -19.15
C ALA A 387 -28.31 14.14 -17.93
N ASP A 388 -27.84 13.48 -16.88
CA ASP A 388 -27.42 14.10 -15.62
C ASP A 388 -25.89 14.35 -15.58
N ILE A 389 -25.15 13.85 -16.59
CA ILE A 389 -23.72 14.10 -16.69
C ILE A 389 -23.49 15.57 -17.06
N PRO A 390 -22.79 16.35 -16.20
CA PRO A 390 -22.65 17.78 -16.42
C PRO A 390 -21.71 18.08 -17.60
N VAL A 391 -22.09 19.07 -18.40
CA VAL A 391 -21.22 19.60 -19.46
C VAL A 391 -20.31 20.68 -18.89
N TYR A 392 -19.02 20.52 -19.08
CA TYR A 392 -18.03 21.52 -18.67
C TYR A 392 -17.53 22.31 -19.87
N VAL A 393 -17.72 23.63 -19.82
CA VAL A 393 -17.26 24.55 -20.87
C VAL A 393 -15.78 24.87 -20.65
N ALA A 394 -14.99 24.86 -21.72
CA ALA A 394 -13.58 25.22 -21.67
C ALA A 394 -13.39 26.66 -21.15
N LEU A 395 -12.37 26.84 -20.27
CA LEU A 395 -12.14 28.17 -19.65
C LEU A 395 -11.96 29.29 -20.66
N GLY A 396 -11.25 29.04 -21.76
CA GLY A 396 -11.08 30.05 -22.83
C GLY A 396 -12.40 30.50 -23.46
N ARG A 397 -13.34 29.58 -23.68
CA ARG A 397 -14.67 29.89 -24.16
C ARG A 397 -15.47 30.70 -23.14
N LYS A 398 -15.46 30.27 -21.87
CA LYS A 398 -16.14 30.98 -20.79
C LYS A 398 -15.63 32.40 -20.63
N ILE A 399 -14.30 32.60 -20.60
CA ILE A 399 -13.67 33.94 -20.53
C ILE A 399 -14.05 34.81 -21.72
N THR A 400 -14.15 34.23 -22.94
CA THR A 400 -14.53 34.98 -24.14
C THR A 400 -16.01 35.39 -24.11
N GLU A 401 -16.89 34.50 -23.65
CA GLU A 401 -18.33 34.78 -23.48
C GLU A 401 -18.56 35.84 -22.41
N ASP A 402 -17.79 35.85 -21.30
CA ASP A 402 -17.85 36.83 -20.22
C ASP A 402 -17.23 38.20 -20.60
N GLY A 403 -16.51 38.27 -21.72
CA GLY A 403 -15.77 39.46 -22.14
C GLY A 403 -14.51 39.77 -21.30
N SER A 404 -14.15 38.92 -20.35
CA SER A 404 -13.03 39.11 -19.40
C SER A 404 -11.65 38.70 -19.94
N GLY A 405 -11.60 38.08 -21.11
CA GLY A 405 -10.36 37.59 -21.70
C GLY A 405 -9.48 38.68 -22.30
N THR A 406 -8.16 38.43 -22.31
CA THR A 406 -7.19 39.23 -23.03
C THR A 406 -7.43 39.16 -24.56
N GLU A 407 -6.94 40.13 -25.32
CA GLU A 407 -7.06 40.13 -26.78
C GLU A 407 -6.43 38.89 -27.43
N ARG A 408 -5.35 38.39 -26.86
CA ARG A 408 -4.72 37.11 -27.28
C ARG A 408 -5.64 35.91 -27.06
N GLN A 409 -6.34 35.85 -25.93
CA GLN A 409 -7.29 34.76 -25.62
C GLN A 409 -8.49 34.81 -26.55
N LYS A 410 -9.03 36.01 -26.82
CA LYS A 410 -10.13 36.21 -27.76
C LYS A 410 -9.72 35.83 -29.20
N ALA A 411 -8.52 36.25 -29.64
CA ALA A 411 -8.00 35.89 -30.96
C ALA A 411 -7.83 34.35 -31.09
N ASN A 412 -7.31 33.68 -30.05
CA ASN A 412 -7.19 32.19 -30.01
C ASN A 412 -8.57 31.52 -30.08
N ALA A 413 -9.56 31.99 -29.30
CA ALA A 413 -10.91 31.44 -29.34
C ALA A 413 -11.52 31.54 -30.73
N LYS A 414 -11.32 32.67 -31.43
CA LYS A 414 -11.79 32.87 -32.80
C LYS A 414 -11.16 31.92 -33.82
N LEU A 415 -9.91 31.56 -33.64
CA LEU A 415 -9.25 30.55 -34.50
C LEU A 415 -9.95 29.19 -34.48
N TRP A 416 -10.50 28.81 -33.30
CA TRP A 416 -11.16 27.53 -33.08
C TRP A 416 -12.67 27.57 -33.25
N GLU A 417 -13.28 28.74 -33.52
CA GLU A 417 -14.74 28.93 -33.64
C GLU A 417 -15.37 27.99 -34.66
N LYS A 418 -14.74 27.81 -35.84
CA LYS A 418 -15.23 26.88 -36.87
C LYS A 418 -15.21 25.43 -36.42
N ALA A 419 -14.15 25.03 -35.69
CA ALA A 419 -14.05 23.68 -35.15
C ALA A 419 -15.09 23.47 -34.03
N ALA A 420 -15.31 24.48 -33.18
CA ALA A 420 -16.34 24.44 -32.14
C ALA A 420 -17.74 24.29 -32.74
N GLN A 421 -18.04 25.07 -33.82
CA GLN A 421 -19.32 24.97 -34.54
C GLN A 421 -19.55 23.59 -35.17
N ALA A 422 -18.49 22.96 -35.73
CA ALA A 422 -18.59 21.65 -36.34
C ALA A 422 -18.97 20.57 -35.31
N THR A 423 -18.63 20.74 -34.03
CA THR A 423 -18.96 19.80 -32.94
C THR A 423 -20.30 20.07 -32.26
N LEU A 424 -21.02 21.14 -32.61
CA LEU A 424 -22.35 21.48 -32.04
C LEU A 424 -23.42 20.44 -32.41
N ASN A 425 -23.21 19.68 -33.50
CA ASN A 425 -24.13 18.67 -33.98
C ASN A 425 -23.73 17.24 -33.48
N ASP A 426 -22.82 17.11 -32.52
CA ASP A 426 -22.46 15.82 -31.95
C ASP A 426 -23.69 15.19 -31.26
N PRO A 427 -24.11 13.98 -31.66
CA PRO A 427 -25.26 13.28 -31.07
C PRO A 427 -25.12 13.09 -29.53
N LEU A 428 -23.91 12.95 -29.01
CA LEU A 428 -23.66 12.83 -27.56
C LEU A 428 -24.05 14.08 -26.76
N ARG A 429 -24.10 15.26 -27.40
CA ARG A 429 -24.56 16.49 -26.75
C ARG A 429 -26.09 16.55 -26.55
N HIS A 430 -26.85 15.73 -27.27
CA HIS A 430 -28.32 15.79 -27.30
C HIS A 430 -28.97 14.54 -26.64
N GLY A 431 -28.23 13.74 -25.89
CA GLY A 431 -28.78 12.62 -25.13
C GLY A 431 -29.46 11.53 -25.99
N LYS A 432 -29.09 11.39 -27.27
CA LYS A 432 -29.54 10.29 -28.11
C LYS A 432 -28.44 9.22 -28.16
N SER A 433 -28.52 8.25 -27.24
CA SER A 433 -27.85 6.97 -27.45
C SER A 433 -28.55 6.26 -28.61
N GLU A 434 -27.94 6.18 -29.77
CA GLU A 434 -28.34 5.14 -30.73
C GLU A 434 -27.98 3.80 -30.09
N GLN A 435 -29.01 3.04 -29.71
CA GLN A 435 -28.88 1.64 -29.42
C GLN A 435 -28.35 0.96 -30.68
N SER A 436 -27.10 0.52 -30.64
CA SER A 436 -26.57 -0.41 -31.66
C SER A 436 -27.34 -1.73 -31.56
N THR A 437 -28.09 -2.02 -32.57
CA THR A 437 -28.65 -3.32 -32.89
C THR A 437 -27.56 -4.38 -33.02
#